data_569b444fa4af750fed6671b2e894dd9e
#
_entry.id   569b444fa4af750fed6671b2e894dd9e
#
_cell.length_a   1.000
_cell.length_b   1.000
_cell.length_c   1.000
_cell.angle_alpha   90.00
_cell.angle_beta   90.00
_cell.angle_gamma   90.00
#
_symmetry.space_group_name_H-M   'P 1'
#
loop_
_entity.id
_entity.type
_entity.pdbx_description
1 polymer ?
#
loop_
_entity_poly.entity_id
_entity_poly.type
_entity_poly.pdbx_seq_one_letter_code
_entity_poly.pdbx_strand_id
1 'polypeptide(L)'
;MIRATKLAAVSALVLVAAAAAAQDDGFTKKFPLASCQFISVGGNRYFPLIPGRQLYYSNAACVAAGKCDALNELWITEERETKRITLPIGGTTRTVVTRVVQERETEDGELVEISRNYFANCWPSRDVYYFGEDVDIYKNGKVVGHESAWLAGRHGARPGIVMPEDGFITGSRYYQEVAPDVALDRAEHKRTGFATRVPAGRFDNCLEVEETTVLEPDDIGHKTYCRGVGLVKDDDLELTAIYANPRPDDDNDNDNEDDDD
;
A
#
# COMPACT_ATOMS: atom_id res chain seq x y z
N MET A 1 -7.63 7.93 14.06
CA MET A 1 -8.57 8.76 14.90
C MET A 1 -9.87 8.91 14.13
N ILE A 2 -10.85 8.04 14.38
CA ILE A 2 -12.15 8.06 13.69
C ILE A 2 -12.92 9.27 14.21
N ARG A 3 -13.04 10.32 13.40
CA ARG A 3 -13.86 11.49 13.72
C ARG A 3 -15.33 11.22 13.34
N ALA A 4 -16.17 11.33 14.34
CA ALA A 4 -17.63 11.22 14.22
C ALA A 4 -18.20 12.19 13.18
N THR A 5 -18.95 11.64 12.22
CA THR A 5 -19.69 12.34 11.17
C THR A 5 -20.79 13.20 11.76
N LYS A 6 -20.71 14.52 11.56
CA LYS A 6 -21.85 15.43 11.75
C LYS A 6 -22.64 15.49 10.45
N LEU A 7 -23.91 15.09 10.48
CA LEU A 7 -24.87 15.37 9.41
C LEU A 7 -24.96 16.89 9.18
N ALA A 8 -24.71 17.32 7.96
CA ALA A 8 -25.01 18.67 7.50
C ALA A 8 -26.04 18.63 6.38
N ALA A 9 -26.97 19.57 6.46
CA ALA A 9 -28.16 19.69 5.65
C ALA A 9 -27.88 19.95 4.17
N VAL A 10 -28.68 19.29 3.31
CA VAL A 10 -28.68 19.44 1.85
C VAL A 10 -29.26 20.80 1.48
N SER A 11 -28.44 21.69 0.92
CA SER A 11 -28.87 22.87 0.16
C SER A 11 -28.52 22.63 -1.31
N ALA A 12 -29.54 22.56 -2.16
CA ALA A 12 -29.38 22.42 -3.59
C ALA A 12 -28.74 23.68 -4.19
N LEU A 13 -27.48 23.57 -4.59
CA LEU A 13 -26.78 24.61 -5.37
C LEU A 13 -26.69 24.14 -6.82
N VAL A 14 -27.26 24.94 -7.73
CA VAL A 14 -27.17 24.73 -9.18
C VAL A 14 -25.71 24.94 -9.58
N LEU A 15 -24.98 23.86 -9.89
CA LEU A 15 -23.61 23.92 -10.42
C LEU A 15 -23.67 24.23 -11.94
N VAL A 16 -23.22 25.42 -12.29
CA VAL A 16 -22.71 25.70 -13.64
C VAL A 16 -21.36 24.99 -13.78
N ALA A 17 -21.34 23.92 -14.56
CA ALA A 17 -20.10 23.19 -14.88
C ALA A 17 -19.24 24.10 -15.79
N ALA A 18 -18.36 24.88 -15.20
CA ALA A 18 -17.20 25.38 -15.90
C ALA A 18 -16.25 24.19 -16.10
N ALA A 19 -15.96 23.83 -17.35
CA ALA A 19 -14.89 22.86 -17.65
C ALA A 19 -13.56 23.48 -17.19
N ALA A 20 -13.16 23.20 -15.96
CA ALA A 20 -11.83 23.49 -15.49
C ALA A 20 -10.88 22.63 -16.34
N ALA A 21 -10.05 23.27 -17.18
CA ALA A 21 -8.90 22.60 -17.75
C ALA A 21 -8.14 21.98 -16.58
N ALA A 22 -7.98 20.65 -16.57
CA ALA A 22 -7.26 19.96 -15.53
C ALA A 22 -5.84 20.56 -15.48
N GLN A 23 -5.60 21.33 -14.44
CA GLN A 23 -4.30 21.93 -14.20
C GLN A 23 -3.32 20.77 -13.98
N ASP A 24 -2.19 20.80 -14.66
CA ASP A 24 -1.13 19.80 -14.46
C ASP A 24 -0.65 19.92 -13.00
N ASP A 25 -0.89 18.92 -12.20
CA ASP A 25 -0.52 18.89 -10.78
C ASP A 25 0.98 18.55 -10.56
N GLY A 26 1.73 18.40 -11.65
CA GLY A 26 3.17 18.09 -11.63
C GLY A 26 3.49 16.64 -11.31
N PHE A 27 2.49 15.75 -11.23
CA PHE A 27 2.68 14.33 -11.01
C PHE A 27 2.53 13.53 -12.32
N THR A 28 3.43 12.57 -12.56
CA THR A 28 3.36 11.67 -13.71
C THR A 28 2.17 10.71 -13.56
N LYS A 29 1.25 10.72 -14.54
CA LYS A 29 0.03 9.89 -14.54
C LYS A 29 0.01 8.81 -15.64
N LYS A 30 0.96 8.87 -16.57
CA LYS A 30 1.00 7.99 -17.75
C LYS A 30 2.34 7.29 -17.81
N PHE A 31 2.31 5.97 -17.84
CA PHE A 31 3.48 5.12 -17.81
C PHE A 31 3.56 4.25 -19.05
N PRO A 32 4.77 3.86 -19.52
CA PRO A 32 4.99 3.10 -20.74
C PRO A 32 4.70 1.60 -20.55
N LEU A 33 3.49 1.24 -20.09
CA LEU A 33 3.09 -0.14 -19.79
C LEU A 33 3.28 -1.10 -20.97
N ALA A 34 3.17 -0.59 -22.21
CA ALA A 34 3.29 -1.42 -23.41
C ALA A 34 4.71 -2.00 -23.59
N SER A 35 5.74 -1.31 -23.11
CA SER A 35 7.13 -1.76 -23.17
C SER A 35 7.50 -2.75 -22.06
N CYS A 36 6.61 -2.96 -21.09
CA CYS A 36 6.85 -3.85 -19.95
C CYS A 36 6.59 -5.31 -20.26
N GLN A 37 7.53 -6.17 -19.87
CA GLN A 37 7.25 -7.56 -19.55
C GLN A 37 7.06 -7.66 -18.04
N PHE A 38 5.80 -7.84 -17.59
CA PHE A 38 5.48 -7.89 -16.19
C PHE A 38 5.79 -9.27 -15.58
N ILE A 39 6.44 -9.27 -14.42
CA ILE A 39 6.78 -10.45 -13.63
C ILE A 39 6.39 -10.23 -12.17
N SER A 40 5.92 -11.31 -11.51
CA SER A 40 5.38 -11.25 -10.14
C SER A 40 6.41 -11.55 -9.05
N VAL A 41 7.70 -11.55 -9.37
CA VAL A 41 8.78 -11.86 -8.43
C VAL A 41 9.96 -10.89 -8.61
N GLY A 42 10.84 -10.84 -7.62
CA GLY A 42 12.06 -10.04 -7.65
C GLY A 42 11.84 -8.59 -7.25
N GLY A 43 10.83 -7.92 -7.81
CA GLY A 43 10.62 -6.49 -7.57
C GLY A 43 11.84 -5.65 -7.93
N ASN A 44 12.09 -4.60 -7.15
CA ASN A 44 13.32 -3.81 -7.26
C ASN A 44 14.04 -3.69 -5.90
N ARG A 45 15.12 -2.90 -5.85
CA ARG A 45 15.95 -2.83 -4.63
C ARG A 45 15.26 -2.17 -3.44
N TYR A 46 14.22 -1.35 -3.66
CA TYR A 46 13.46 -0.65 -2.63
C TYR A 46 12.06 -1.22 -2.42
N PHE A 47 11.60 -2.08 -3.31
CA PHE A 47 10.34 -2.80 -3.21
C PHE A 47 10.53 -4.25 -3.70
N PRO A 48 11.25 -5.08 -2.93
CA PRO A 48 11.44 -6.49 -3.28
C PRO A 48 10.09 -7.22 -3.27
N LEU A 49 9.89 -8.16 -4.18
CA LEU A 49 8.75 -9.09 -4.20
C LEU A 49 9.28 -10.50 -3.95
N ILE A 50 9.32 -10.94 -2.69
CA ILE A 50 9.92 -12.19 -2.22
C ILE A 50 8.82 -13.11 -1.67
N PRO A 51 8.31 -14.08 -2.46
CA PRO A 51 7.20 -14.92 -2.03
C PRO A 51 7.46 -15.68 -0.73
N GLY A 52 6.56 -15.53 0.24
CA GLY A 52 6.65 -16.14 1.56
C GLY A 52 7.49 -15.35 2.56
N ARG A 53 7.83 -14.10 2.29
CA ARG A 53 8.39 -13.18 3.28
C ARG A 53 7.26 -12.45 4.00
N GLN A 54 7.42 -12.22 5.32
CA GLN A 54 6.54 -11.39 6.12
C GLN A 54 7.33 -10.33 6.87
N LEU A 55 6.80 -9.13 6.91
CA LEU A 55 7.33 -7.98 7.62
C LEU A 55 6.32 -7.59 8.70
N TYR A 56 6.79 -7.37 9.92
CA TYR A 56 5.96 -6.95 11.05
C TYR A 56 6.36 -5.56 11.51
N TYR A 57 5.37 -4.69 11.66
CA TYR A 57 5.52 -3.30 12.10
C TYR A 57 4.68 -3.03 13.33
N SER A 58 5.13 -2.10 14.17
CA SER A 58 4.40 -1.64 15.34
C SER A 58 4.79 -0.21 15.68
N ASN A 59 3.84 0.55 16.21
CA ASN A 59 4.07 1.87 16.79
C ASN A 59 4.27 1.83 18.32
N ALA A 60 4.57 0.67 18.91
CA ALA A 60 4.69 0.49 20.36
C ALA A 60 5.65 1.49 21.03
N ALA A 61 6.72 1.91 20.33
CA ALA A 61 7.65 2.92 20.83
C ALA A 61 6.98 4.31 20.93
N CYS A 62 6.10 4.67 19.99
CA CYS A 62 5.30 5.89 20.01
C CYS A 62 4.32 5.89 21.18
N VAL A 63 3.60 4.78 21.38
CA VAL A 63 2.67 4.59 22.51
C VAL A 63 3.40 4.65 23.84
N ALA A 64 4.52 3.95 24.00
CA ALA A 64 5.34 3.98 25.21
C ALA A 64 5.89 5.38 25.53
N ALA A 65 6.10 6.23 24.52
CA ALA A 65 6.51 7.62 24.68
C ALA A 65 5.34 8.59 24.97
N GLY A 66 4.09 8.10 24.99
CA GLY A 66 2.87 8.89 25.17
C GLY A 66 2.56 9.83 24.01
N LYS A 67 3.01 9.49 22.81
CA LYS A 67 2.80 10.28 21.58
C LYS A 67 1.70 9.71 20.68
N CYS A 68 1.40 8.43 20.82
CA CYS A 68 0.31 7.75 20.15
C CYS A 68 -0.69 7.24 21.18
N ASP A 69 -1.98 7.32 20.87
CA ASP A 69 -3.08 6.94 21.77
C ASP A 69 -3.42 5.46 21.71
N ALA A 70 -3.22 4.82 20.53
CA ALA A 70 -3.53 3.42 20.28
C ALA A 70 -2.31 2.64 19.80
N LEU A 71 -2.25 1.35 20.13
CA LEU A 71 -1.26 0.42 19.60
C LEU A 71 -1.71 -0.05 18.21
N ASN A 72 -0.99 0.38 17.18
CA ASN A 72 -1.19 -0.07 15.81
C ASN A 72 -0.12 -1.08 15.42
N GLU A 73 -0.55 -2.13 14.76
CA GLU A 73 0.33 -3.17 14.25
C GLU A 73 -0.05 -3.52 12.81
N LEU A 74 0.96 -3.78 11.98
CA LEU A 74 0.81 -4.12 10.57
C LEU A 74 1.68 -5.32 10.22
N TRP A 75 1.09 -6.32 9.60
CA TRP A 75 1.79 -7.46 8.98
C TRP A 75 1.67 -7.35 7.46
N ILE A 76 2.79 -7.20 6.77
CA ILE A 76 2.87 -7.25 5.31
C ILE A 76 3.40 -8.62 4.91
N THR A 77 2.55 -9.44 4.30
CA THR A 77 2.90 -10.78 3.83
C THR A 77 2.96 -10.83 2.31
N GLU A 78 4.13 -11.09 1.76
CA GLU A 78 4.30 -11.35 0.33
C GLU A 78 3.87 -12.77 0.04
N GLU A 79 2.59 -12.95 -0.28
CA GLU A 79 1.96 -14.25 -0.45
C GLU A 79 2.64 -15.08 -1.55
N ARG A 80 2.54 -16.41 -1.46
CA ARG A 80 2.99 -17.29 -2.57
C ARG A 80 2.00 -17.26 -3.73
N GLU A 81 0.80 -16.80 -3.48
CA GLU A 81 -0.26 -16.64 -4.46
C GLU A 81 0.02 -15.53 -5.47
N THR A 82 -0.62 -15.65 -6.63
CA THR A 82 -0.61 -14.66 -7.69
C THR A 82 -2.03 -14.38 -8.15
N LYS A 83 -2.29 -13.13 -8.55
CA LYS A 83 -3.54 -12.72 -9.19
C LYS A 83 -3.31 -12.48 -10.69
N ARG A 84 -4.22 -12.94 -11.53
CA ARG A 84 -4.22 -12.65 -12.97
C ARG A 84 -5.18 -11.51 -13.25
N ILE A 85 -4.64 -10.41 -13.77
CA ILE A 85 -5.42 -9.19 -14.06
C ILE A 85 -5.37 -8.94 -15.57
N THR A 86 -6.55 -8.85 -16.19
CA THR A 86 -6.67 -8.63 -17.63
C THR A 86 -7.15 -7.21 -17.90
N LEU A 87 -6.36 -6.45 -18.65
CA LEU A 87 -6.60 -5.03 -18.91
C LEU A 87 -6.07 -4.63 -20.30
N PRO A 88 -6.54 -3.52 -20.87
CA PRO A 88 -5.98 -2.98 -22.12
C PRO A 88 -4.60 -2.34 -21.85
N ILE A 89 -3.58 -2.78 -22.62
CA ILE A 89 -2.23 -2.21 -22.60
C ILE A 89 -1.77 -2.03 -24.06
N GLY A 90 -1.41 -0.80 -24.45
CA GLY A 90 -0.88 -0.52 -25.78
C GLY A 90 -1.85 -0.84 -26.91
N GLY A 91 -3.17 -0.71 -26.69
CA GLY A 91 -4.21 -1.01 -27.68
C GLY A 91 -4.56 -2.49 -27.81
N THR A 92 -3.98 -3.37 -27.01
CA THR A 92 -4.29 -4.80 -26.95
C THR A 92 -4.71 -5.23 -25.54
N THR A 93 -5.51 -6.28 -25.45
CA THR A 93 -5.85 -6.89 -24.14
C THR A 93 -4.72 -7.80 -23.71
N ARG A 94 -4.14 -7.54 -22.53
CA ARG A 94 -3.07 -8.34 -21.93
C ARG A 94 -3.48 -8.83 -20.55
N THR A 95 -2.98 -9.99 -20.16
CA THR A 95 -3.10 -10.53 -18.80
C THR A 95 -1.75 -10.38 -18.11
N VAL A 96 -1.74 -9.65 -17.01
CA VAL A 96 -0.60 -9.49 -16.11
C VAL A 96 -0.77 -10.47 -14.95
N VAL A 97 0.31 -11.18 -14.59
CA VAL A 97 0.37 -12.00 -13.37
C VAL A 97 1.04 -11.15 -12.29
N THR A 98 0.29 -10.83 -11.25
CA THR A 98 0.75 -10.00 -10.14
C THR A 98 1.08 -10.85 -8.91
N ARG A 99 1.97 -10.37 -8.05
CA ARG A 99 2.16 -10.87 -6.69
C ARG A 99 1.02 -10.37 -5.82
N VAL A 100 0.44 -11.23 -4.99
CA VAL A 100 -0.43 -10.83 -3.90
C VAL A 100 0.45 -10.45 -2.71
N VAL A 101 0.27 -9.25 -2.20
CA VAL A 101 0.88 -8.78 -0.95
C VAL A 101 -0.28 -8.46 -0.02
N GLN A 102 -0.42 -9.25 1.04
CA GLN A 102 -1.45 -9.03 2.04
C GLN A 102 -0.93 -8.12 3.14
N GLU A 103 -1.73 -7.13 3.48
CA GLU A 103 -1.56 -6.30 4.66
C GLU A 103 -2.67 -6.63 5.64
N ARG A 104 -2.31 -6.85 6.90
CA ARG A 104 -3.24 -7.12 8.00
C ARG A 104 -2.96 -6.13 9.10
N GLU A 105 -3.95 -5.33 9.43
CA GLU A 105 -3.85 -4.24 10.39
C GLU A 105 -4.68 -4.51 11.64
N THR A 106 -4.10 -4.17 12.80
CA THR A 106 -4.81 -4.20 14.07
C THR A 106 -4.63 -2.89 14.83
N GLU A 107 -5.66 -2.50 15.59
CA GLU A 107 -5.64 -1.41 16.53
C GLU A 107 -6.01 -1.95 17.93
N ASP A 108 -5.11 -1.77 18.92
CA ASP A 108 -5.26 -2.32 20.28
C ASP A 108 -5.59 -3.83 20.32
N GLY A 109 -5.03 -4.58 19.35
CA GLY A 109 -5.23 -6.02 19.18
C GLY A 109 -6.50 -6.43 18.40
N GLU A 110 -7.39 -5.49 18.09
CA GLU A 110 -8.58 -5.74 17.28
C GLU A 110 -8.23 -5.63 15.79
N LEU A 111 -8.65 -6.62 15.00
CA LEU A 111 -8.50 -6.58 13.54
C LEU A 111 -9.35 -5.47 12.95
N VAL A 112 -8.73 -4.56 12.18
CA VAL A 112 -9.41 -3.41 11.54
C VAL A 112 -9.44 -3.52 10.02
N GLU A 113 -8.39 -4.09 9.40
CA GLU A 113 -8.35 -4.24 7.94
C GLU A 113 -7.52 -5.45 7.51
N ILE A 114 -7.95 -6.08 6.42
CA ILE A 114 -7.11 -6.94 5.58
C ILE A 114 -7.23 -6.45 4.15
N SER A 115 -6.12 -5.99 3.58
CA SER A 115 -6.01 -5.68 2.17
C SER A 115 -5.14 -6.71 1.44
N ARG A 116 -5.45 -6.94 0.16
CA ARG A 116 -4.66 -7.81 -0.75
C ARG A 116 -4.29 -6.99 -1.97
N ASN A 117 -3.05 -6.54 -1.97
CA ASN A 117 -2.47 -5.65 -2.95
C ASN A 117 -1.83 -6.42 -4.09
N TYR A 118 -1.92 -5.95 -5.34
CA TYR A 118 -1.50 -6.66 -6.55
C TYR A 118 -0.37 -5.95 -7.26
N PHE A 119 0.87 -6.42 -7.09
CA PHE A 119 2.06 -5.80 -7.65
C PHE A 119 2.72 -6.63 -8.75
N ALA A 120 3.32 -5.97 -9.72
CA ALA A 120 4.19 -6.61 -10.70
C ALA A 120 5.38 -5.72 -11.07
N ASN A 121 6.52 -6.35 -11.25
CA ASN A 121 7.75 -5.71 -11.70
C ASN A 121 7.77 -5.62 -13.23
N CYS A 122 8.14 -4.48 -13.77
CA CYS A 122 8.31 -4.25 -15.21
C CYS A 122 9.74 -4.55 -15.64
N TRP A 123 9.96 -5.54 -16.51
CA TRP A 123 11.25 -5.70 -17.17
C TRP A 123 11.24 -4.96 -18.53
N PRO A 124 12.27 -4.15 -18.89
CA PRO A 124 13.59 -4.05 -18.25
C PRO A 124 13.73 -2.93 -17.21
N SER A 125 12.75 -2.00 -17.05
CA SER A 125 12.91 -0.81 -16.18
C SER A 125 13.04 -1.17 -14.70
N ARG A 126 12.48 -2.31 -14.29
CA ARG A 126 12.39 -2.78 -12.90
C ARG A 126 11.52 -1.90 -11.98
N ASP A 127 10.74 -1.01 -12.56
CA ASP A 127 9.70 -0.32 -11.79
C ASP A 127 8.67 -1.31 -11.28
N VAL A 128 8.20 -1.14 -10.06
CA VAL A 128 7.10 -1.94 -9.51
C VAL A 128 5.80 -1.17 -9.67
N TYR A 129 4.85 -1.83 -10.34
CA TYR A 129 3.53 -1.27 -10.64
C TYR A 129 2.47 -1.85 -9.71
N TYR A 130 1.51 -1.02 -9.35
CA TYR A 130 0.34 -1.36 -8.58
C TYR A 130 -0.86 -1.56 -9.48
N PHE A 131 -1.51 -2.74 -9.41
CA PHE A 131 -2.58 -3.14 -10.31
C PHE A 131 -3.95 -3.22 -9.65
N GLY A 132 -4.05 -2.99 -8.36
CA GLY A 132 -5.30 -3.02 -7.63
C GLY A 132 -5.18 -3.67 -6.27
N GLU A 133 -6.28 -3.64 -5.56
CA GLU A 133 -6.44 -4.25 -4.24
C GLU A 133 -7.85 -4.77 -4.02
N ASP A 134 -7.97 -5.82 -3.20
CA ASP A 134 -9.21 -6.20 -2.55
C ASP A 134 -9.09 -5.85 -1.04
N VAL A 135 -10.08 -5.19 -0.47
CA VAL A 135 -10.06 -4.69 0.92
C VAL A 135 -11.24 -5.25 1.71
N ASP A 136 -10.96 -5.72 2.91
CA ASP A 136 -11.95 -6.14 3.90
C ASP A 136 -11.78 -5.28 5.16
N ILE A 137 -12.73 -4.39 5.45
CA ILE A 137 -12.76 -3.58 6.68
C ILE A 137 -13.49 -4.36 7.76
N TYR A 138 -12.89 -4.45 8.94
CA TYR A 138 -13.40 -5.21 10.07
C TYR A 138 -13.91 -4.32 11.20
N LYS A 139 -14.96 -4.78 11.86
CA LYS A 139 -15.47 -4.24 13.12
C LYS A 139 -16.05 -5.35 13.97
N ASN A 140 -15.57 -5.50 15.21
CA ASN A 140 -15.98 -6.57 16.11
C ASN A 140 -15.84 -7.96 15.46
N GLY A 141 -14.73 -8.22 14.78
CA GLY A 141 -14.41 -9.48 14.12
C GLY A 141 -15.26 -9.82 12.87
N LYS A 142 -16.00 -8.85 12.31
CA LYS A 142 -16.85 -9.04 11.12
C LYS A 142 -16.49 -8.05 10.03
N VAL A 143 -16.47 -8.51 8.78
CA VAL A 143 -16.35 -7.62 7.63
C VAL A 143 -17.58 -6.72 7.55
N VAL A 144 -17.35 -5.41 7.48
CA VAL A 144 -18.40 -4.38 7.42
C VAL A 144 -18.34 -3.54 6.15
N GLY A 145 -17.26 -3.62 5.36
CA GLY A 145 -17.10 -2.86 4.13
C GLY A 145 -15.92 -3.35 3.28
N HIS A 146 -15.82 -2.77 2.08
CA HIS A 146 -14.77 -3.01 1.07
C HIS A 146 -14.36 -1.69 0.42
N GLU A 147 -14.37 -0.60 1.18
CA GLU A 147 -13.99 0.73 0.74
C GLU A 147 -12.54 0.69 0.23
N SER A 148 -12.20 1.56 -0.70
CA SER A 148 -10.90 1.64 -1.40
C SER A 148 -10.57 0.48 -2.37
N ALA A 149 -11.30 -0.63 -2.38
CA ALA A 149 -11.03 -1.73 -3.32
C ALA A 149 -11.15 -1.30 -4.78
N TRP A 150 -10.14 -1.61 -5.60
CA TRP A 150 -10.11 -1.27 -7.01
C TRP A 150 -9.31 -2.29 -7.82
N LEU A 151 -9.51 -2.31 -9.15
CA LEU A 151 -8.77 -3.21 -10.04
C LEU A 151 -8.47 -2.53 -11.38
N ALA A 152 -7.23 -2.55 -11.80
CA ALA A 152 -6.79 -2.01 -13.09
C ALA A 152 -7.57 -2.62 -14.26
N GLY A 153 -8.04 -1.74 -15.17
CA GLY A 153 -8.90 -2.12 -16.28
C GLY A 153 -10.40 -2.18 -15.95
N ARG A 154 -10.79 -1.88 -14.73
CA ARG A 154 -12.20 -1.77 -14.30
C ARG A 154 -12.52 -0.30 -13.99
N HIS A 155 -13.73 0.16 -14.31
CA HIS A 155 -14.25 1.50 -13.98
C HIS A 155 -13.29 2.65 -14.32
N GLY A 156 -12.47 2.51 -15.37
CA GLY A 156 -11.48 3.51 -15.76
C GLY A 156 -10.17 3.45 -14.96
N ALA A 157 -10.04 2.55 -14.00
CA ALA A 157 -8.84 2.41 -13.19
C ALA A 157 -7.63 1.94 -14.01
N ARG A 158 -6.47 2.50 -13.71
CA ARG A 158 -5.19 2.23 -14.38
C ARG A 158 -4.09 2.03 -13.34
N PRO A 159 -3.13 1.13 -13.61
CA PRO A 159 -1.98 0.96 -12.75
C PRO A 159 -1.06 2.18 -12.81
N GLY A 160 -0.42 2.48 -11.69
CA GLY A 160 0.68 3.41 -11.57
C GLY A 160 1.93 2.73 -11.03
N ILE A 161 2.93 3.51 -10.64
CA ILE A 161 4.20 3.02 -10.09
C ILE A 161 4.15 3.17 -8.58
N VAL A 162 4.26 2.06 -7.82
CA VAL A 162 4.45 2.13 -6.37
C VAL A 162 5.91 2.45 -6.04
N MET A 163 6.87 1.92 -6.81
CA MET A 163 8.30 2.17 -6.60
C MET A 163 9.09 2.09 -7.91
N PRO A 164 9.69 3.19 -8.38
CA PRO A 164 10.62 3.18 -9.50
C PRO A 164 11.99 2.61 -9.08
N GLU A 165 12.68 1.92 -10.00
CA GLU A 165 14.04 1.40 -9.75
C GLU A 165 15.13 2.42 -10.06
N ASP A 166 15.11 2.96 -11.28
CA ASP A 166 16.11 3.89 -11.79
C ASP A 166 15.51 5.30 -11.96
N GLY A 167 16.34 6.31 -11.83
CA GLY A 167 15.89 7.69 -11.89
C GLY A 167 15.33 8.19 -10.55
N PHE A 168 15.75 7.55 -9.47
CA PHE A 168 15.42 7.92 -8.12
C PHE A 168 16.05 9.28 -7.80
N ILE A 169 15.32 10.34 -8.10
CA ILE A 169 15.77 11.71 -7.89
C ILE A 169 14.85 12.36 -6.86
N THR A 170 15.41 13.00 -5.84
CA THR A 170 14.65 13.84 -4.93
C THR A 170 13.79 14.82 -5.71
N GLY A 171 12.49 14.88 -5.41
CA GLY A 171 11.49 15.64 -6.14
C GLY A 171 10.80 14.89 -7.29
N SER A 172 11.11 13.60 -7.53
CA SER A 172 10.34 12.78 -8.45
C SER A 172 8.92 12.61 -7.96
N ARG A 173 7.92 12.83 -8.84
CA ARG A 173 6.49 12.86 -8.52
C ARG A 173 5.70 11.98 -9.47
N TYR A 174 4.90 11.08 -8.95
CA TYR A 174 4.12 10.16 -9.78
C TYR A 174 2.88 9.64 -9.04
N TYR A 175 1.90 9.16 -9.80
CA TYR A 175 0.75 8.45 -9.26
C TYR A 175 1.08 6.98 -9.01
N GLN A 176 0.71 6.48 -7.84
CA GLN A 176 0.82 5.07 -7.49
C GLN A 176 -0.29 4.26 -8.16
N GLU A 177 -1.48 4.87 -8.32
CA GLU A 177 -2.58 4.37 -9.15
C GLU A 177 -3.47 5.53 -9.61
N VAL A 178 -4.36 5.21 -10.53
CA VAL A 178 -5.43 6.11 -10.96
C VAL A 178 -6.72 5.31 -11.03
N ALA A 179 -7.44 5.22 -9.92
CA ALA A 179 -8.77 4.63 -9.82
C ALA A 179 -9.77 5.73 -9.49
N PRO A 180 -10.47 6.31 -10.50
CA PRO A 180 -11.33 7.48 -10.31
C PRO A 180 -12.34 7.27 -9.18
N ASP A 181 -12.46 8.26 -8.30
CA ASP A 181 -13.37 8.32 -7.14
C ASP A 181 -13.10 7.23 -6.06
N VAL A 182 -12.03 6.44 -6.18
CA VAL A 182 -11.70 5.34 -5.26
C VAL A 182 -10.29 5.50 -4.69
N ALA A 183 -9.24 5.53 -5.54
CA ALA A 183 -7.85 5.66 -5.12
C ALA A 183 -7.07 6.51 -6.14
N LEU A 184 -6.43 7.58 -5.68
CA LEU A 184 -5.67 8.53 -6.50
C LEU A 184 -4.38 8.92 -5.77
N ASP A 185 -3.66 7.93 -5.26
CA ASP A 185 -2.50 8.17 -4.42
C ASP A 185 -1.27 8.54 -5.24
N ARG A 186 -0.48 9.40 -4.65
CA ARG A 186 0.67 10.04 -5.29
C ARG A 186 1.86 10.00 -4.36
N ALA A 187 3.02 9.78 -4.93
CA ALA A 187 4.28 9.76 -4.22
C ALA A 187 5.23 10.86 -4.68
N GLU A 188 5.90 11.50 -3.73
CA GLU A 188 7.01 12.40 -3.96
C GLU A 188 8.25 11.93 -3.18
N HIS A 189 9.38 11.79 -3.86
CA HIS A 189 10.66 11.44 -3.23
C HIS A 189 11.26 12.66 -2.53
N LYS A 190 11.35 12.64 -1.23
CA LYS A 190 11.83 13.78 -0.42
C LYS A 190 13.32 13.71 -0.12
N ARG A 191 13.84 12.51 0.16
CA ARG A 191 15.24 12.33 0.57
C ARG A 191 15.76 10.94 0.21
N THR A 192 17.03 10.84 -0.15
CA THR A 192 17.69 9.59 -0.52
C THR A 192 19.07 9.45 0.11
N GLY A 193 19.62 8.23 0.16
CA GLY A 193 20.99 7.96 0.53
C GLY A 193 21.33 8.12 2.02
N PHE A 194 20.33 8.04 2.89
CA PHE A 194 20.54 8.11 4.34
C PHE A 194 20.45 6.72 5.00
N ALA A 195 20.78 6.67 6.29
CA ALA A 195 20.60 5.49 7.14
C ALA A 195 19.49 5.75 8.17
N THR A 196 18.74 4.71 8.51
CA THR A 196 17.76 4.76 9.59
C THR A 196 17.92 3.58 10.55
N ARG A 197 17.36 3.70 11.74
CA ARG A 197 17.30 2.64 12.75
C ARG A 197 15.86 2.45 13.18
N VAL A 198 15.44 1.20 13.20
CA VAL A 198 14.13 0.73 13.68
C VAL A 198 14.36 -0.48 14.59
N PRO A 199 13.36 -1.02 15.29
CA PRO A 199 13.51 -2.21 16.15
C PRO A 199 14.15 -3.40 15.43
N ALA A 200 13.83 -3.66 14.16
CA ALA A 200 14.42 -4.73 13.37
C ALA A 200 15.91 -4.54 13.07
N GLY A 201 16.47 -3.34 13.26
CA GLY A 201 17.90 -3.09 13.05
C GLY A 201 18.23 -1.72 12.48
N ARG A 202 19.46 -1.63 11.93
CA ARG A 202 19.93 -0.46 11.18
C ARG A 202 19.96 -0.78 9.69
N PHE A 203 19.45 0.12 8.89
CA PHE A 203 19.40 0.01 7.44
C PHE A 203 20.05 1.24 6.79
N ASP A 204 20.81 1.02 5.73
CA ASP A 204 21.51 2.04 4.97
C ASP A 204 20.91 2.18 3.56
N ASN A 205 21.29 3.29 2.87
CA ASN A 205 20.77 3.61 1.54
C ASN A 205 19.23 3.62 1.50
N CYS A 206 18.64 4.34 2.43
CA CYS A 206 17.21 4.52 2.50
C CYS A 206 16.76 5.74 1.69
N LEU A 207 15.48 5.77 1.42
CA LEU A 207 14.77 6.87 0.80
C LEU A 207 13.49 7.17 1.58
N GLU A 208 13.09 8.42 1.54
CA GLU A 208 11.86 8.93 2.15
C GLU A 208 10.91 9.35 1.03
N VAL A 209 9.68 8.85 1.11
CA VAL A 209 8.58 9.16 0.22
C VAL A 209 7.49 9.85 1.03
N GLU A 210 6.98 10.95 0.49
CA GLU A 210 5.76 11.58 0.95
C GLU A 210 4.61 11.10 0.06
N GLU A 211 3.59 10.53 0.67
CA GLU A 211 2.40 10.07 -0.03
C GLU A 211 1.24 11.03 0.24
N THR A 212 0.45 11.31 -0.80
CA THR A 212 -0.72 12.19 -0.74
C THR A 212 -1.79 11.65 -1.67
N THR A 213 -3.04 11.98 -1.40
CA THR A 213 -4.14 11.68 -2.33
C THR A 213 -4.90 12.95 -2.70
N VAL A 214 -5.47 13.00 -3.91
CA VAL A 214 -6.35 14.12 -4.29
C VAL A 214 -7.74 14.00 -3.68
N LEU A 215 -8.09 12.81 -3.17
CA LEU A 215 -9.38 12.56 -2.53
C LEU A 215 -9.42 13.15 -1.11
N GLU A 216 -8.27 13.14 -0.42
CA GLU A 216 -8.09 13.68 0.94
C GLU A 216 -6.80 14.53 1.00
N PRO A 217 -6.84 15.79 0.49
CA PRO A 217 -5.63 16.59 0.30
C PRO A 217 -4.86 16.94 1.58
N ASP A 218 -5.50 16.86 2.74
CA ASP A 218 -4.90 17.15 4.04
C ASP A 218 -4.26 15.91 4.68
N ASP A 219 -4.46 14.73 4.07
CA ASP A 219 -3.82 13.49 4.49
C ASP A 219 -2.46 13.35 3.80
N ILE A 220 -1.40 13.33 4.63
CA ILE A 220 -0.01 13.25 4.17
C ILE A 220 0.67 12.15 4.97
N GLY A 221 1.06 11.08 4.26
CA GLY A 221 1.83 9.97 4.79
C GLY A 221 3.33 10.11 4.51
N HIS A 222 4.15 9.61 5.41
CA HIS A 222 5.61 9.57 5.27
C HIS A 222 6.14 8.15 5.36
N LYS A 223 6.67 7.63 4.24
CA LYS A 223 7.23 6.29 4.19
C LYS A 223 8.73 6.29 4.00
N THR A 224 9.42 5.39 4.69
CA THR A 224 10.85 5.17 4.50
C THR A 224 11.07 3.76 3.95
N TYR A 225 11.70 3.68 2.78
CA TYR A 225 12.11 2.44 2.16
C TYR A 225 13.63 2.30 2.21
N CYS A 226 14.14 1.11 2.51
CA CYS A 226 15.58 0.85 2.52
C CYS A 226 15.96 -0.26 1.55
N ARG A 227 17.14 -0.12 0.95
CA ARG A 227 17.64 -1.04 -0.05
C ARG A 227 17.71 -2.48 0.46
N GLY A 228 17.10 -3.41 -0.31
CA GLY A 228 17.10 -4.86 -0.04
C GLY A 228 16.05 -5.32 0.96
N VAL A 229 15.38 -4.38 1.62
CA VAL A 229 14.33 -4.68 2.61
C VAL A 229 12.95 -4.26 2.12
N GLY A 230 12.82 -3.06 1.59
CA GLY A 230 11.56 -2.42 1.27
C GLY A 230 11.18 -1.40 2.33
N LEU A 231 9.90 -1.32 2.66
CA LEU A 231 9.36 -0.44 3.69
C LEU A 231 9.99 -0.75 5.05
N VAL A 232 10.44 0.29 5.78
CA VAL A 232 10.99 0.19 7.14
C VAL A 232 10.30 1.10 8.12
N LYS A 233 9.62 2.17 7.62
CA LYS A 233 8.74 3.03 8.41
C LYS A 233 7.54 3.44 7.58
N ASP A 234 6.38 3.51 8.23
CA ASP A 234 5.14 4.05 7.71
C ASP A 234 4.55 4.94 8.80
N ASP A 235 4.78 6.25 8.67
CA ASP A 235 4.54 7.23 9.72
C ASP A 235 5.13 6.80 11.08
N ASP A 236 4.27 6.47 12.04
CA ASP A 236 4.65 6.02 13.38
C ASP A 236 4.93 4.51 13.47
N LEU A 237 4.56 3.73 12.45
CA LEU A 237 4.85 2.31 12.38
C LEU A 237 6.32 2.07 12.01
N GLU A 238 7.02 1.26 12.80
CA GLU A 238 8.41 0.91 12.57
C GLU A 238 8.57 -0.60 12.36
N LEU A 239 9.35 -0.99 11.33
CA LEU A 239 9.67 -2.38 11.10
C LEU A 239 10.31 -3.00 12.34
N THR A 240 9.65 -4.02 12.89
CA THR A 240 10.01 -4.66 14.15
C THR A 240 10.62 -6.04 13.93
N ALA A 241 10.15 -6.78 12.91
CA ALA A 241 10.70 -8.08 12.57
C ALA A 241 10.54 -8.41 11.07
N ILE A 242 11.41 -9.31 10.58
CA ILE A 242 11.38 -9.85 9.21
C ILE A 242 11.38 -11.37 9.34
N TYR A 243 10.37 -12.01 8.77
CA TYR A 243 10.24 -13.46 8.77
C TYR A 243 10.40 -14.01 7.35
N ALA A 244 11.28 -15.00 7.18
CA ALA A 244 11.35 -15.81 5.98
C ALA A 244 10.50 -17.06 6.19
N ASN A 245 9.48 -17.29 5.35
CA ASN A 245 8.52 -18.38 5.50
C ASN A 245 7.78 -18.34 6.86
N PRO A 246 6.91 -17.35 7.08
CA PRO A 246 6.04 -17.36 8.25
C PRO A 246 5.26 -18.68 8.26
N ARG A 247 5.05 -19.26 9.45
CA ARG A 247 4.08 -20.34 9.59
C ARG A 247 2.71 -19.77 9.22
N PRO A 248 1.81 -20.57 8.63
CA PRO A 248 0.40 -20.22 8.63
C PRO A 248 0.06 -19.81 10.06
N ASP A 249 -0.65 -18.69 10.22
CA ASP A 249 -1.04 -18.21 11.53
C ASP A 249 -1.59 -19.41 12.31
N ASP A 250 -0.94 -19.74 13.44
CA ASP A 250 -1.55 -20.58 14.45
C ASP A 250 -2.72 -19.77 15.01
N ASP A 251 -3.83 -19.76 14.28
CA ASP A 251 -5.12 -19.37 14.81
C ASP A 251 -5.34 -20.30 15.99
N ASN A 252 -5.07 -19.76 17.17
CA ASN A 252 -5.10 -20.43 18.43
C ASN A 252 -6.58 -20.62 18.77
N ASP A 253 -7.20 -21.58 18.10
CA ASP A 253 -8.44 -22.18 18.55
C ASP A 253 -8.14 -22.87 19.88
N ASN A 254 -8.25 -22.10 20.96
CA ASN A 254 -8.44 -22.62 22.28
C ASN A 254 -9.83 -23.29 22.32
N ASP A 255 -9.94 -24.42 21.65
CA ASP A 255 -10.97 -25.39 21.96
C ASP A 255 -10.58 -25.97 23.34
N ASN A 256 -11.12 -25.37 24.39
CA ASN A 256 -11.23 -26.01 25.68
C ASN A 256 -12.10 -27.25 25.47
N GLU A 257 -11.44 -28.40 25.29
CA GLU A 257 -12.09 -29.67 25.57
C GLU A 257 -12.34 -29.68 27.07
N ASP A 258 -13.56 -29.34 27.46
CA ASP A 258 -14.09 -29.68 28.76
C ASP A 258 -14.32 -31.21 28.77
N ASP A 259 -13.33 -31.93 29.29
CA ASP A 259 -13.48 -33.31 29.73
C ASP A 259 -14.41 -33.30 30.95
N ASP A 260 -15.65 -33.64 30.72
CA ASP A 260 -16.58 -34.06 31.80
C ASP A 260 -16.58 -35.59 31.85
N ASP A 261 -16.06 -36.10 32.98
CA ASP A 261 -16.28 -37.42 33.52
C ASP A 261 -17.72 -37.59 34.09
#